data_5eac96088390ad20e2f1809b1dc25daa
#
_entry.id   5eac96088390ad20e2f1809b1dc25daa
#
_cell.length_a   1.000
_cell.length_b   1.000
_cell.length_c   1.000
_cell.angle_alpha   90.00
_cell.angle_beta   90.00
_cell.angle_gamma   90.00
#
_symmetry.space_group_name_H-M   'P 1'
#
loop_
_entity.id
_entity.type
_entity.pdbx_description
1 polymer ?
#
loop_
_entity_poly.entity_id
_entity_poly.type
_entity_poly.pdbx_seq_one_letter_code
_entity_poly.pdbx_strand_id
1 'polypeptide(L)'
;MAPRNFSFESFAYMSKDEQNFQPRCTRRGMIREIEISTTLQPYEDLDKVIESVKSLFPDWSPEITNRESGFPSKSNPEIIYGTSSSMDCFLEAIRNQSILDTALDAMTMEEDDQICDFTISRLASLAGKVSFTLGERVIGGSIDISITGVGLIEWLESATWHEGRREIPRGVGDELSMYKDGSPREWFD
;
A
#
# COMPACT_ATOMS: atom_id res chain seq x y z
N MET A 1 51.44 1.13 -54.70
CA MET A 1 51.18 0.65 -53.34
C MET A 1 50.00 1.48 -52.78
N ALA A 2 48.81 0.95 -52.80
CA ALA A 2 47.62 1.65 -52.34
C ALA A 2 47.21 1.08 -50.97
N PRO A 3 46.82 1.90 -49.99
CA PRO A 3 46.32 1.40 -48.71
C PRO A 3 44.85 1.00 -48.82
N ARG A 4 44.56 -0.14 -48.23
CA ARG A 4 43.22 -0.78 -48.18
C ARG A 4 42.28 0.02 -47.29
N ASN A 5 41.13 0.44 -47.82
CA ASN A 5 39.98 0.91 -47.10
C ASN A 5 39.39 -0.20 -46.22
N PHE A 6 39.38 -0.01 -44.92
CA PHE A 6 38.56 -0.77 -43.99
C PHE A 6 37.18 -0.15 -43.93
N SER A 7 36.23 -0.85 -44.49
CA SER A 7 34.79 -0.52 -44.42
C SER A 7 34.29 -0.84 -43.01
N PHE A 8 33.81 0.18 -42.32
CA PHE A 8 33.04 0.10 -41.06
C PHE A 8 31.56 -0.07 -41.41
N GLU A 9 31.16 -1.27 -41.79
CA GLU A 9 29.72 -1.65 -41.83
C GLU A 9 29.56 -2.92 -41.00
N SER A 10 29.21 -2.75 -39.76
CA SER A 10 28.51 -3.76 -38.94
C SER A 10 28.25 -3.26 -37.51
N PHE A 11 27.31 -2.37 -37.36
CA PHE A 11 26.65 -2.17 -36.05
C PHE A 11 25.27 -1.54 -36.30
N ALA A 12 24.37 -2.31 -36.84
CA ALA A 12 22.96 -1.96 -36.91
C ALA A 12 22.11 -3.23 -36.88
N TYR A 13 22.18 -3.94 -35.76
CA TYR A 13 21.14 -4.91 -35.41
C TYR A 13 20.79 -4.73 -33.94
N MET A 14 20.25 -3.56 -33.63
CA MET A 14 19.50 -3.38 -32.40
C MET A 14 18.05 -3.71 -32.71
N SER A 15 17.61 -4.79 -32.11
CA SER A 15 16.26 -5.29 -32.14
C SER A 15 15.27 -4.19 -31.75
N LYS A 16 14.23 -4.02 -32.58
CA LYS A 16 13.14 -3.05 -32.39
C LYS A 16 12.18 -3.40 -31.26
N ASP A 17 12.51 -4.35 -30.41
CA ASP A 17 11.61 -4.89 -29.39
C ASP A 17 11.75 -4.25 -27.99
N GLU A 18 12.71 -3.33 -27.80
CA GLU A 18 12.96 -2.69 -26.48
C GLU A 18 12.20 -1.36 -26.25
N GLN A 19 11.31 -0.94 -27.13
CA GLN A 19 10.66 0.38 -27.00
C GLN A 19 9.19 0.33 -26.63
N ASN A 20 8.66 -0.72 -26.02
CA ASN A 20 7.25 -0.67 -25.62
C ASN A 20 6.94 -1.57 -24.40
N PHE A 21 7.67 -1.39 -23.26
CA PHE A 21 7.10 -1.79 -22.00
C PHE A 21 6.09 -0.73 -21.56
N GLN A 22 4.97 -0.67 -22.25
CA GLN A 22 3.74 -0.16 -21.66
C GLN A 22 3.20 -1.29 -20.77
N PRO A 23 2.98 -1.06 -19.47
CA PRO A 23 2.25 -2.02 -18.67
C PRO A 23 0.94 -2.29 -19.41
N ARG A 24 0.71 -3.54 -19.78
CA ARG A 24 -0.55 -3.96 -20.40
C ARG A 24 -1.65 -3.74 -19.39
N CYS A 25 -2.28 -2.58 -19.47
CA CYS A 25 -3.50 -2.25 -18.76
C CYS A 25 -4.65 -3.10 -19.34
N THR A 26 -4.61 -4.41 -19.10
CA THR A 26 -5.59 -5.39 -19.52
C THR A 26 -6.24 -6.02 -18.32
N ARG A 27 -6.98 -5.28 -17.67
CA ARG A 27 -8.02 -5.37 -16.63
C ARG A 27 -7.63 -4.39 -15.54
N ARG A 28 -8.24 -3.22 -15.53
CA ARG A 28 -8.23 -2.36 -14.35
C ARG A 28 -8.80 -3.17 -13.21
N GLY A 29 -7.96 -3.55 -12.25
CA GLY A 29 -8.42 -4.04 -10.98
C GLY A 29 -9.46 -3.02 -10.48
N MET A 30 -10.62 -3.47 -10.07
CA MET A 30 -11.69 -2.60 -9.62
C MET A 30 -11.87 -2.81 -8.13
N ILE A 31 -11.48 -1.80 -7.34
CA ILE A 31 -11.90 -1.72 -5.95
C ILE A 31 -13.41 -1.65 -5.94
N ARG A 32 -14.03 -2.50 -5.13
CA ARG A 32 -15.49 -2.51 -4.92
C ARG A 32 -15.85 -1.79 -3.64
N GLU A 33 -15.09 -2.01 -2.60
CA GLU A 33 -15.38 -1.47 -1.28
C GLU A 33 -14.08 -1.29 -0.49
N ILE A 34 -14.05 -0.25 0.32
CA ILE A 34 -12.98 0.03 1.28
C ILE A 34 -13.63 0.17 2.63
N GLU A 35 -13.45 -0.84 3.47
CA GLU A 35 -13.92 -0.83 4.85
C GLU A 35 -12.78 -0.39 5.76
N ILE A 36 -13.08 0.50 6.69
CA ILE A 36 -12.10 1.02 7.63
C ILE A 36 -12.67 0.92 9.03
N SER A 37 -11.93 0.30 9.92
CA SER A 37 -12.29 0.23 11.33
C SER A 37 -11.18 0.70 12.24
N THR A 38 -11.55 1.19 13.42
CA THR A 38 -10.61 1.56 14.47
C THR A 38 -11.25 1.37 15.84
N THR A 39 -10.44 0.96 16.82
CA THR A 39 -10.91 0.79 18.19
C THR A 39 -10.78 2.11 18.96
N LEU A 40 -11.90 2.58 19.49
CA LEU A 40 -11.97 3.73 20.40
C LEU A 40 -11.88 3.25 21.84
N GLN A 41 -10.88 3.69 22.57
CA GLN A 41 -10.72 3.38 23.99
C GLN A 41 -11.55 4.34 24.86
N PRO A 42 -11.95 3.95 26.08
CA PRO A 42 -12.74 4.80 26.98
C PRO A 42 -12.07 6.12 27.37
N TYR A 43 -10.75 6.16 27.31
CA TYR A 43 -9.91 7.31 27.64
C TYR A 43 -9.52 8.16 26.41
N GLU A 44 -10.02 7.83 25.23
CA GLU A 44 -9.73 8.54 23.99
C GLU A 44 -10.87 9.49 23.62
N ASP A 45 -10.52 10.58 22.98
CA ASP A 45 -11.44 11.55 22.43
C ASP A 45 -11.90 11.06 21.04
N LEU A 46 -13.22 10.92 20.88
CA LEU A 46 -13.84 10.46 19.63
C LEU A 46 -13.46 11.35 18.43
N ASP A 47 -13.47 12.66 18.61
CA ASP A 47 -13.20 13.61 17.52
C ASP A 47 -11.76 13.47 17.04
N LYS A 48 -10.80 13.22 17.96
CA LYS A 48 -9.39 12.95 17.62
C LYS A 48 -9.20 11.64 16.91
N VAL A 49 -9.94 10.61 17.28
CA VAL A 49 -9.93 9.32 16.60
C VAL A 49 -10.47 9.45 15.18
N ILE A 50 -11.58 10.16 15.00
CA ILE A 50 -12.15 10.45 13.68
C ILE A 50 -11.17 11.28 12.84
N GLU A 51 -10.58 12.33 13.40
CA GLU A 51 -9.58 13.18 12.74
C GLU A 51 -8.39 12.32 12.22
N SER A 52 -7.93 11.36 13.03
CA SER A 52 -6.83 10.48 12.63
C SER A 52 -7.14 9.62 11.41
N VAL A 53 -8.34 9.08 11.30
CA VAL A 53 -8.74 8.31 10.12
C VAL A 53 -8.94 9.23 8.91
N LYS A 54 -9.62 10.36 9.11
CA LYS A 54 -9.92 11.31 8.03
C LYS A 54 -8.69 12.02 7.46
N SER A 55 -7.57 12.01 8.15
CA SER A 55 -6.33 12.57 7.63
C SER A 55 -5.81 11.82 6.39
N LEU A 56 -6.06 10.50 6.31
CA LEU A 56 -5.69 9.65 5.18
C LEU A 56 -6.88 9.24 4.31
N PHE A 57 -8.09 9.22 4.90
CA PHE A 57 -9.34 8.88 4.23
C PHE A 57 -10.39 9.96 4.48
N PRO A 58 -10.32 11.11 3.78
CA PRO A 58 -11.18 12.27 4.07
C PRO A 58 -12.67 12.01 3.90
N ASP A 59 -13.03 11.11 3.02
CA ASP A 59 -14.41 10.70 2.71
C ASP A 59 -14.93 9.55 3.58
N TRP A 60 -14.12 9.08 4.54
CA TRP A 60 -14.54 8.05 5.47
C TRP A 60 -15.80 8.46 6.23
N SER A 61 -16.81 7.61 6.16
CA SER A 61 -18.11 7.79 6.80
C SER A 61 -18.28 6.81 7.95
N PRO A 62 -17.96 7.21 9.21
CA PRO A 62 -18.08 6.32 10.35
C PRO A 62 -19.54 6.07 10.73
N GLU A 63 -19.87 4.83 11.05
CA GLU A 63 -21.11 4.45 11.69
C GLU A 63 -21.00 4.70 13.21
N ILE A 64 -21.46 5.87 13.64
CA ILE A 64 -21.41 6.24 15.06
C ILE A 64 -22.74 5.92 15.70
N THR A 65 -22.76 5.00 16.64
CA THR A 65 -23.89 4.80 17.54
C THR A 65 -23.91 5.94 18.55
N ASN A 66 -25.08 6.57 18.76
CA ASN A 66 -25.26 7.73 19.65
C ASN A 66 -24.58 7.51 21.00
N ARG A 67 -23.50 8.22 21.25
CA ARG A 67 -22.83 8.26 22.55
C ARG A 67 -23.31 9.45 23.37
N GLU A 68 -23.54 9.21 24.64
CA GLU A 68 -23.61 10.30 25.59
C GLU A 68 -22.25 11.00 25.66
N SER A 69 -22.24 12.30 25.40
CA SER A 69 -21.03 13.13 25.36
C SER A 69 -20.47 13.30 26.78
N GLY A 70 -19.48 12.48 27.11
CA GLY A 70 -18.75 12.60 28.38
C GLY A 70 -17.39 11.96 28.31
N PHE A 71 -16.35 12.77 28.46
CA PHE A 71 -14.95 12.28 28.56
C PHE A 71 -14.43 12.45 30.00
N PRO A 72 -13.81 11.41 30.60
CA PRO A 72 -13.66 10.05 30.09
C PRO A 72 -14.96 9.22 30.18
N SER A 73 -15.21 8.40 29.16
CA SER A 73 -16.34 7.48 29.15
C SER A 73 -16.08 6.29 30.11
N LYS A 74 -17.12 5.84 30.81
CA LYS A 74 -17.09 4.59 31.57
C LYS A 74 -17.42 3.36 30.73
N SER A 75 -17.57 3.52 29.42
CA SER A 75 -17.90 2.44 28.49
C SER A 75 -16.71 1.52 28.24
N ASN A 76 -16.99 0.33 27.71
CA ASN A 76 -15.97 -0.57 27.20
C ASN A 76 -15.35 -0.02 25.89
N PRO A 77 -14.18 -0.52 25.45
CA PRO A 77 -13.66 -0.24 24.13
C PRO A 77 -14.72 -0.54 23.05
N GLU A 78 -14.82 0.32 22.07
CA GLU A 78 -15.81 0.21 20.99
C GLU A 78 -15.10 0.27 19.65
N ILE A 79 -15.50 -0.58 18.70
CA ILE A 79 -14.97 -0.54 17.33
C ILE A 79 -15.86 0.36 16.50
N ILE A 80 -15.28 1.36 15.88
CA ILE A 80 -15.94 2.25 14.93
C ILE A 80 -15.66 1.74 13.53
N TYR A 81 -16.71 1.42 12.80
CA TYR A 81 -16.67 1.00 11.41
C TYR A 81 -17.07 2.14 10.49
N GLY A 82 -16.63 2.08 9.27
CA GLY A 82 -17.10 2.98 8.22
C GLY A 82 -16.47 2.61 6.87
N THR A 83 -17.01 3.19 5.82
CA THR A 83 -16.54 2.96 4.46
C THR A 83 -15.89 4.23 3.90
N SER A 84 -14.99 4.04 2.94
CA SER A 84 -14.38 5.10 2.15
C SER A 84 -14.54 4.80 0.66
N SER A 85 -14.64 5.81 -0.16
CA SER A 85 -14.80 5.66 -1.62
C SER A 85 -13.47 5.80 -2.37
N SER A 86 -12.43 6.33 -1.73
CA SER A 86 -11.14 6.60 -2.35
C SER A 86 -9.96 6.30 -1.42
N MET A 87 -8.86 5.89 -2.03
CA MET A 87 -7.54 5.75 -1.40
C MET A 87 -6.55 6.83 -1.83
N ASP A 88 -6.98 7.86 -2.54
CA ASP A 88 -6.08 8.80 -3.19
C ASP A 88 -5.14 9.50 -2.21
N CYS A 89 -5.67 10.01 -1.08
CA CYS A 89 -4.85 10.66 -0.06
C CYS A 89 -3.88 9.69 0.63
N PHE A 90 -4.30 8.44 0.86
CA PHE A 90 -3.43 7.40 1.38
C PHE A 90 -2.29 7.08 0.40
N LEU A 91 -2.61 6.87 -0.88
CA LEU A 91 -1.60 6.61 -1.93
C LEU A 91 -0.65 7.79 -2.10
N GLU A 92 -1.14 9.02 -1.99
CA GLU A 92 -0.29 10.22 -2.01
C GLU A 92 0.65 10.26 -0.80
N ALA A 93 0.17 9.93 0.39
CA ALA A 93 0.98 9.89 1.60
C ALA A 93 2.12 8.88 1.50
N ILE A 94 1.88 7.64 1.06
CA ILE A 94 2.93 6.63 0.88
C ILE A 94 3.93 7.02 -0.21
N ARG A 95 3.48 7.69 -1.28
CA ARG A 95 4.34 8.20 -2.35
C ARG A 95 5.25 9.31 -1.84
N ASN A 96 4.71 10.26 -1.08
CA ASN A 96 5.47 11.37 -0.48
C ASN A 96 6.49 10.89 0.55
N GLN A 97 6.22 9.75 1.21
CA GLN A 97 7.16 9.11 2.13
C GLN A 97 8.19 8.20 1.45
N SER A 98 8.04 7.94 0.14
CA SER A 98 8.90 7.02 -0.63
C SER A 98 8.91 5.59 -0.08
N ILE A 99 7.74 5.10 0.40
CA ILE A 99 7.58 3.76 0.98
C ILE A 99 6.67 2.86 0.12
N LEU A 100 6.66 3.07 -1.20
CA LEU A 100 5.76 2.37 -2.13
C LEU A 100 6.00 0.86 -2.16
N ASP A 101 7.26 0.41 -2.06
CA ASP A 101 7.59 -1.02 -2.01
C ASP A 101 7.17 -1.65 -0.69
N THR A 102 7.46 -0.98 0.43
CA THR A 102 6.98 -1.43 1.75
C THR A 102 5.46 -1.49 1.81
N ALA A 103 4.79 -0.54 1.16
CA ALA A 103 3.34 -0.53 1.08
C ALA A 103 2.81 -1.71 0.26
N LEU A 104 3.44 -2.03 -0.88
CA LEU A 104 3.07 -3.22 -1.66
C LEU A 104 3.21 -4.48 -0.81
N ASP A 105 4.37 -4.69 -0.19
CA ASP A 105 4.63 -5.85 0.66
C ASP A 105 3.59 -5.99 1.78
N ALA A 106 3.32 -4.89 2.50
CA ALA A 106 2.39 -4.90 3.63
C ALA A 106 0.93 -5.14 3.21
N MET A 107 0.52 -4.64 2.05
CA MET A 107 -0.84 -4.80 1.53
C MET A 107 -1.08 -6.14 0.81
N THR A 108 -0.03 -6.85 0.44
CA THR A 108 -0.11 -8.15 -0.25
C THR A 108 0.35 -9.32 0.58
N MET A 109 0.49 -9.14 1.90
CA MET A 109 0.92 -10.21 2.82
C MET A 109 0.01 -11.45 2.79
N GLU A 110 -1.28 -11.25 2.59
CA GLU A 110 -2.23 -12.31 2.32
C GLU A 110 -2.45 -12.34 0.80
N GLU A 111 -1.86 -13.31 0.12
CA GLU A 111 -1.88 -13.44 -1.35
C GLU A 111 -3.29 -13.73 -1.90
N ASP A 112 -4.25 -12.87 -1.58
CA ASP A 112 -5.63 -12.93 -2.09
C ASP A 112 -5.85 -11.83 -3.13
N ASP A 113 -6.29 -12.22 -4.33
CA ASP A 113 -6.58 -11.30 -5.43
C ASP A 113 -7.93 -10.57 -5.26
N GLN A 114 -8.71 -10.90 -4.24
CA GLN A 114 -10.03 -10.35 -4.00
C GLN A 114 -10.14 -9.53 -2.72
N ILE A 115 -9.30 -9.80 -1.74
CA ILE A 115 -9.30 -9.16 -0.43
C ILE A 115 -7.86 -8.75 -0.08
N CYS A 116 -7.72 -7.55 0.43
CA CYS A 116 -6.45 -7.03 0.92
C CYS A 116 -6.69 -6.38 2.28
N ASP A 117 -6.13 -7.00 3.32
CA ASP A 117 -6.24 -6.54 4.70
C ASP A 117 -4.89 -6.03 5.19
N PHE A 118 -4.88 -4.85 5.77
CA PHE A 118 -3.68 -4.31 6.38
C PHE A 118 -4.00 -3.32 7.50
N THR A 119 -3.03 -3.13 8.37
CA THR A 119 -3.17 -2.28 9.56
C THR A 119 -2.11 -1.19 9.59
N ILE A 120 -2.52 0.03 9.93
CA ILE A 120 -1.62 1.18 10.07
C ILE A 120 -1.74 1.83 11.44
N SER A 121 -0.67 2.54 11.86
CA SER A 121 -0.64 3.29 13.11
C SER A 121 -1.51 4.54 13.05
N ARG A 122 -2.44 4.67 14.00
CA ARG A 122 -3.30 5.85 14.13
C ARG A 122 -2.53 7.13 14.50
N LEU A 123 -1.45 7.00 15.29
CA LEU A 123 -0.60 8.15 15.62
C LEU A 123 0.16 8.70 14.41
N ALA A 124 0.62 7.82 13.52
CA ALA A 124 1.27 8.24 12.29
C ALA A 124 0.26 8.96 11.38
N SER A 125 -0.96 8.44 11.31
CA SER A 125 -2.06 9.01 10.54
C SER A 125 -2.41 10.44 10.95
N LEU A 126 -2.46 10.74 12.26
CA LEU A 126 -2.64 12.11 12.76
C LEU A 126 -1.57 13.10 12.24
N ALA A 127 -0.37 12.60 11.96
CA ALA A 127 0.71 13.39 11.37
C ALA A 127 0.68 13.41 9.83
N GLY A 128 -0.38 12.88 9.20
CA GLY A 128 -0.50 12.73 7.75
C GLY A 128 0.50 11.74 7.16
N LYS A 129 0.95 10.76 7.97
CA LYS A 129 1.92 9.74 7.57
C LYS A 129 1.33 8.35 7.68
N VAL A 130 1.86 7.44 6.86
CA VAL A 130 1.53 6.02 6.91
C VAL A 130 2.65 5.26 7.60
N SER A 131 2.30 4.38 8.54
CA SER A 131 3.19 3.43 9.17
C SER A 131 2.44 2.11 9.31
N PHE A 132 2.82 1.14 8.51
CA PHE A 132 2.25 -0.21 8.58
C PHE A 132 2.66 -0.88 9.88
N THR A 133 1.78 -1.69 10.42
CA THR A 133 1.98 -2.39 11.68
C THR A 133 1.65 -3.87 11.52
N LEU A 134 2.56 -4.71 11.95
CA LEU A 134 2.42 -6.17 11.92
C LEU A 134 2.19 -6.74 13.33
N GLY A 135 2.04 -5.90 14.33
CA GLY A 135 2.02 -6.27 15.74
C GLY A 135 0.65 -6.14 16.39
N GLU A 136 0.40 -6.96 17.40
CA GLU A 136 -0.88 -7.04 18.13
C GLU A 136 -1.22 -5.78 18.94
N ARG A 137 -0.22 -4.94 19.29
CA ARG A 137 -0.43 -3.72 20.10
C ARG A 137 0.33 -2.54 19.54
N VAL A 138 -0.42 -1.61 19.00
CA VAL A 138 0.12 -0.33 18.49
C VAL A 138 -0.15 0.76 19.52
N ILE A 139 0.90 1.45 19.96
CA ILE A 139 0.75 2.61 20.87
C ILE A 139 -0.09 3.67 20.16
N GLY A 140 -1.17 4.13 20.82
CA GLY A 140 -2.10 5.11 20.27
C GLY A 140 -3.15 4.52 19.34
N GLY A 141 -3.23 3.18 19.22
CA GLY A 141 -4.24 2.47 18.44
C GLY A 141 -3.87 2.27 16.98
N SER A 142 -4.68 1.45 16.32
CA SER A 142 -4.55 1.09 14.91
C SER A 142 -5.75 1.56 14.10
N ILE A 143 -5.56 1.61 12.79
CA ILE A 143 -6.61 1.71 11.78
C ILE A 143 -6.48 0.44 10.95
N ASP A 144 -7.52 -0.36 10.93
CA ASP A 144 -7.60 -1.62 10.19
C ASP A 144 -8.37 -1.34 8.89
N ILE A 145 -7.78 -1.67 7.77
CA ILE A 145 -8.31 -1.39 6.43
C ILE A 145 -8.48 -2.70 5.68
N SER A 146 -9.67 -2.91 5.16
CA SER A 146 -10.01 -4.03 4.29
C SER A 146 -10.47 -3.50 2.93
N ILE A 147 -9.82 -3.96 1.88
CA ILE A 147 -10.16 -3.60 0.50
C ILE A 147 -10.67 -4.84 -0.19
N THR A 148 -11.86 -4.76 -0.76
CA THR A 148 -12.40 -5.83 -1.60
C THR A 148 -12.48 -5.40 -3.06
N GLY A 149 -12.15 -6.33 -3.96
CA GLY A 149 -12.12 -6.02 -5.38
C GLY A 149 -11.88 -7.23 -6.26
N VAL A 150 -11.53 -6.99 -7.50
CA VAL A 150 -11.14 -8.02 -8.46
C VAL A 150 -9.85 -7.58 -9.12
N GLY A 151 -8.83 -8.45 -9.15
CA GLY A 151 -7.51 -8.11 -9.67
C GLY A 151 -6.80 -7.09 -8.77
N LEU A 152 -6.95 -7.23 -7.45
CA LEU A 152 -6.37 -6.30 -6.47
C LEU A 152 -4.84 -6.29 -6.52
N ILE A 153 -4.22 -7.45 -6.74
CA ILE A 153 -2.76 -7.56 -6.83
C ILE A 153 -2.25 -6.70 -8.00
N GLU A 154 -2.81 -6.86 -9.20
CA GLU A 154 -2.43 -6.06 -10.37
C GLU A 154 -2.68 -4.55 -10.13
N TRP A 155 -3.79 -4.24 -9.45
CA TRP A 155 -4.11 -2.86 -9.10
C TRP A 155 -3.11 -2.27 -8.11
N LEU A 156 -2.75 -3.01 -7.04
CA LEU A 156 -1.77 -2.58 -6.03
C LEU A 156 -0.38 -2.39 -6.64
N GLU A 157 0.08 -3.31 -7.49
CA GLU A 157 1.34 -3.17 -8.23
C GLU A 157 1.37 -1.90 -9.08
N SER A 158 0.25 -1.60 -9.77
CA SER A 158 0.11 -0.39 -10.57
C SER A 158 0.05 0.88 -9.72
N ALA A 159 -0.70 0.87 -8.61
CA ALA A 159 -0.88 2.02 -7.73
C ALA A 159 0.40 2.38 -6.95
N THR A 160 1.21 1.38 -6.64
CA THR A 160 2.49 1.54 -5.93
C THR A 160 3.69 1.59 -6.87
N TRP A 161 3.46 1.60 -8.19
CA TRP A 161 4.55 1.62 -9.15
C TRP A 161 5.38 2.91 -9.06
N HIS A 162 6.71 2.77 -9.21
CA HIS A 162 7.66 3.89 -9.29
C HIS A 162 8.86 3.57 -10.18
N GLU A 163 9.58 4.60 -10.62
CA GLU A 163 10.69 4.48 -11.59
C GLU A 163 11.79 3.51 -11.15
N GLY A 164 12.10 3.44 -9.85
CA GLY A 164 13.14 2.55 -9.32
C GLY A 164 12.90 1.07 -9.59
N ARG A 165 11.63 0.66 -9.80
CA ARG A 165 11.31 -0.74 -10.17
C ARG A 165 11.73 -1.14 -11.58
N ARG A 166 12.16 -0.19 -12.42
CA ARG A 166 12.78 -0.51 -13.70
C ARG A 166 14.20 -1.05 -13.54
N GLU A 167 14.92 -0.51 -12.55
CA GLU A 167 16.31 -0.92 -12.26
C GLU A 167 16.35 -2.14 -11.35
N ILE A 168 15.47 -2.18 -10.36
CA ILE A 168 15.33 -3.28 -9.39
C ILE A 168 13.87 -3.73 -9.44
N PRO A 169 13.54 -4.72 -10.30
CA PRO A 169 12.20 -5.27 -10.37
C PRO A 169 11.76 -5.82 -9.01
N ARG A 170 10.55 -5.52 -8.61
CA ARG A 170 9.93 -6.06 -7.40
C ARG A 170 8.49 -6.45 -7.71
N GLY A 171 8.09 -7.61 -7.24
CA GLY A 171 6.76 -8.16 -7.39
C GLY A 171 6.17 -8.63 -6.07
N VAL A 172 4.91 -9.01 -6.09
CA VAL A 172 4.22 -9.57 -4.93
C VAL A 172 4.87 -10.89 -4.53
N GLY A 173 5.12 -11.08 -3.23
CA GLY A 173 5.74 -12.29 -2.68
C GLY A 173 7.27 -12.33 -2.74
N ASP A 174 7.94 -11.30 -3.22
CA ASP A 174 9.41 -11.26 -3.29
C ASP A 174 10.07 -11.39 -1.91
N GLU A 175 9.43 -10.93 -0.85
CA GLU A 175 9.91 -11.10 0.53
C GLU A 175 9.90 -12.56 0.99
N LEU A 176 9.04 -13.42 0.42
CA LEU A 176 9.02 -14.86 0.69
C LEU A 176 10.26 -15.57 0.14
N SER A 177 10.96 -14.93 -0.79
CA SER A 177 12.24 -15.41 -1.33
C SER A 177 13.44 -15.12 -0.41
N MET A 178 13.22 -14.45 0.72
CA MET A 178 14.23 -14.18 1.72
C MET A 178 14.12 -15.10 2.94
N TYR A 179 15.27 -15.42 3.55
CA TYR A 179 15.30 -16.03 4.87
C TYR A 179 14.99 -14.98 5.96
N LYS A 180 14.61 -15.45 7.17
CA LYS A 180 14.32 -14.56 8.32
C LYS A 180 15.50 -13.67 8.76
N ASP A 181 16.71 -14.00 8.33
CA ASP A 181 17.93 -13.22 8.56
C ASP A 181 18.18 -12.15 7.49
N GLY A 182 17.27 -12.04 6.48
CA GLY A 182 17.38 -11.08 5.38
C GLY A 182 18.27 -11.55 4.23
N SER A 183 18.78 -12.80 4.25
CA SER A 183 19.52 -13.36 3.11
C SER A 183 18.55 -13.91 2.05
N PRO A 184 18.83 -13.74 0.76
CA PRO A 184 18.00 -14.30 -0.30
C PRO A 184 18.06 -15.84 -0.29
N ARG A 185 16.90 -16.48 -0.57
CA ARG A 185 16.82 -17.96 -0.65
C ARG A 185 17.52 -18.56 -1.84
N GLU A 186 17.59 -17.80 -2.92
CA GLU A 186 18.24 -18.22 -4.16
C GLU A 186 19.32 -17.21 -4.53
N TRP A 187 20.57 -17.60 -4.45
CA TRP A 187 21.66 -16.96 -5.15
C TRP A 187 21.84 -17.74 -6.45
N PHE A 188 21.72 -17.03 -7.55
CA PHE A 188 21.86 -17.52 -8.91
C PHE A 188 22.79 -18.76 -9.04
N ASP A 189 22.25 -19.84 -9.59
CA ASP A 189 23.02 -20.93 -10.18
C ASP A 189 23.52 -20.54 -11.59
#